data_3445d5673d3858a82ab682fc71f1cc9d
#
_entry.id   3445d5673d3858a82ab682fc71f1cc9d
#
_cell.length_a   1.000
_cell.length_b   1.000
_cell.length_c   1.000
_cell.angle_alpha   90.00
_cell.angle_beta   90.00
_cell.angle_gamma   90.00
#
_symmetry.space_group_name_H-M   'P 1'
#
loop_
_entity.id
_entity.type
_entity.pdbx_description
1 polymer ?
#
loop_
_entity_poly.entity_id
_entity_poly.type
_entity_poly.pdbx_seq_one_letter_code
_entity_poly.pdbx_strand_id
1 'polypeptide(L)'
;PLSVSIADYFHWTEQGDYKFDPKYWPDVKAMTDELHGMNTKLIVSMWPTINEHSENYWHMRNNNMLMRTAHGPDRVFDFYGWQNEIDVTNPATRDFVWSKLKENYIDNGVDALWFDEAEPEIHPEHFDNLIWYAGRADTVGLLYPYYYSKMAYDGFKSIGRDDIITLTRCAYLGSQKFGSLVWSGDIEST
;
A
#
# COMPACT_ATOMS: atom_id res chain seq x y z
N PRO A 1 6.24 10.61 -26.45
CA PRO A 1 5.89 11.25 -25.18
C PRO A 1 5.54 10.17 -24.18
N LEU A 2 6.03 10.27 -22.94
CA LEU A 2 5.62 9.41 -21.83
C LEU A 2 4.28 9.95 -21.31
N SER A 3 3.30 9.09 -21.08
CA SER A 3 2.01 9.46 -20.47
C SER A 3 1.99 9.21 -18.96
N VAL A 4 2.87 8.34 -18.48
CA VAL A 4 2.96 7.92 -17.08
C VAL A 4 4.41 7.72 -16.70
N SER A 5 4.78 8.16 -15.51
CA SER A 5 6.03 7.83 -14.81
C SER A 5 5.69 7.10 -13.52
N ILE A 6 6.56 6.21 -13.06
CA ILE A 6 6.34 5.44 -11.83
C ILE A 6 7.54 5.67 -10.91
N ALA A 7 7.25 6.05 -9.66
CA ALA A 7 8.18 5.96 -8.57
C ALA A 7 7.98 4.60 -7.87
N ASP A 8 8.96 3.73 -8.06
CA ASP A 8 8.93 2.37 -7.55
C ASP A 8 9.30 2.32 -6.05
N TYR A 9 9.39 1.13 -5.46
CA TYR A 9 9.74 0.93 -4.07
C TYR A 9 11.10 1.58 -3.71
N PHE A 10 11.38 1.73 -2.40
CA PHE A 10 12.56 2.45 -1.87
C PHE A 10 12.64 3.97 -2.17
N HIS A 11 11.54 4.60 -2.54
CA HIS A 11 11.47 6.06 -2.58
C HIS A 11 11.28 6.69 -1.17
N TRP A 12 10.98 5.88 -0.17
CA TRP A 12 10.78 6.26 1.24
C TRP A 12 12.07 6.18 2.07
N THR A 13 12.10 6.83 3.22
CA THR A 13 13.20 6.70 4.20
C THR A 13 13.11 5.35 4.90
N GLU A 14 11.95 5.05 5.49
CA GLU A 14 11.64 3.77 6.11
C GLU A 14 10.36 3.19 5.52
N GLN A 15 10.31 1.88 5.37
CA GLN A 15 9.13 1.21 4.87
C GLN A 15 7.95 1.39 5.82
N GLY A 16 6.83 1.88 5.29
CA GLY A 16 5.65 2.24 6.07
C GLY A 16 5.55 3.72 6.44
N ASP A 17 6.52 4.55 6.04
CA ASP A 17 6.44 6.01 6.24
C ASP A 17 5.41 6.66 5.32
N TYR A 18 5.10 6.02 4.19
CA TYR A 18 4.16 6.52 3.19
C TYR A 18 4.47 7.94 2.72
N LYS A 19 5.75 8.21 2.47
CA LYS A 19 6.24 9.50 1.97
C LYS A 19 7.56 9.33 1.24
N PHE A 20 7.88 10.26 0.37
CA PHE A 20 9.18 10.32 -0.29
C PHE A 20 10.30 10.68 0.70
N ASP A 21 11.47 10.07 0.54
CA ASP A 21 12.67 10.46 1.28
C ASP A 21 13.13 11.86 0.83
N PRO A 22 13.11 12.87 1.71
CA PRO A 22 13.44 14.24 1.33
C PRO A 22 14.91 14.42 0.91
N LYS A 23 15.77 13.45 1.21
CA LYS A 23 17.17 13.46 0.79
C LYS A 23 17.30 13.29 -0.73
N TYR A 24 16.45 12.45 -1.31
CA TYR A 24 16.48 12.13 -2.75
C TYR A 24 15.36 12.79 -3.54
N TRP A 25 14.29 13.21 -2.84
CA TRP A 25 13.09 13.80 -3.38
C TRP A 25 12.77 15.13 -2.64
N PRO A 26 13.64 16.16 -2.80
CA PRO A 26 13.58 17.35 -1.94
C PRO A 26 12.33 18.22 -2.16
N ASP A 27 11.72 18.16 -3.34
CA ASP A 27 10.52 18.91 -3.68
C ASP A 27 9.61 18.08 -4.61
N VAL A 28 8.78 17.25 -3.99
CA VAL A 28 7.85 16.35 -4.70
C VAL A 28 6.82 17.15 -5.48
N LYS A 29 6.34 18.26 -4.91
CA LYS A 29 5.33 19.10 -5.57
C LYS A 29 5.88 19.73 -6.85
N ALA A 30 7.09 20.28 -6.81
CA ALA A 30 7.72 20.85 -8.01
C ALA A 30 7.93 19.78 -9.07
N MET A 31 8.36 18.57 -8.69
CA MET A 31 8.55 17.44 -9.61
C MET A 31 7.22 17.05 -10.28
N THR A 32 6.14 16.91 -9.52
CA THR A 32 4.82 16.55 -10.08
C THR A 32 4.29 17.66 -10.99
N ASP A 33 4.47 18.93 -10.65
CA ASP A 33 4.07 20.06 -11.50
C ASP A 33 4.83 20.07 -12.83
N GLU A 34 6.12 19.75 -12.82
CA GLU A 34 6.93 19.61 -14.05
C GLU A 34 6.45 18.44 -14.92
N LEU A 35 6.19 17.27 -14.31
CA LEU A 35 5.62 16.11 -15.02
C LEU A 35 4.27 16.43 -15.65
N HIS A 36 3.37 17.10 -14.90
CA HIS A 36 2.07 17.53 -15.41
C HIS A 36 2.21 18.54 -16.55
N GLY A 37 3.19 19.45 -16.47
CA GLY A 37 3.54 20.37 -17.56
C GLY A 37 3.94 19.65 -18.86
N MET A 38 4.50 18.44 -18.73
CA MET A 38 4.83 17.55 -19.85
C MET A 38 3.68 16.59 -20.22
N ASN A 39 2.51 16.77 -19.63
CA ASN A 39 1.34 15.87 -19.76
C ASN A 39 1.64 14.42 -19.34
N THR A 40 2.47 14.26 -18.34
CA THR A 40 2.87 12.96 -17.75
C THR A 40 2.31 12.85 -16.33
N LYS A 41 1.65 11.75 -16.02
CA LYS A 41 1.13 11.42 -14.68
C LYS A 41 2.17 10.68 -13.86
N LEU A 42 2.10 10.80 -12.53
CA LEU A 42 2.94 10.08 -11.60
C LEU A 42 2.14 9.02 -10.83
N ILE A 43 2.63 7.79 -10.85
CA ILE A 43 2.18 6.69 -10.01
C ILE A 43 3.26 6.38 -8.98
N VAL A 44 2.86 6.10 -7.74
CA VAL A 44 3.78 5.75 -6.65
C VAL A 44 3.49 4.34 -6.16
N SER A 45 4.54 3.53 -6.03
CA SER A 45 4.48 2.21 -5.43
C SER A 45 4.22 2.32 -3.93
N MET A 46 3.37 1.45 -3.42
CA MET A 46 3.04 1.33 -2.01
C MET A 46 3.02 -0.14 -1.63
N TRP A 47 3.71 -0.47 -0.55
CA TRP A 47 3.72 -1.81 0.04
C TRP A 47 2.94 -1.83 1.36
N PRO A 48 2.26 -2.94 1.68
CA PRO A 48 1.47 -3.04 2.91
C PRO A 48 2.31 -3.39 4.13
N THR A 49 3.61 -3.44 4.00
CA THR A 49 4.53 -3.77 5.09
C THR A 49 5.06 -2.51 5.78
N ILE A 50 5.38 -2.64 7.05
CA ILE A 50 5.88 -1.55 7.88
C ILE A 50 7.06 -2.01 8.74
N ASN A 51 8.15 -1.25 8.69
CA ASN A 51 9.34 -1.44 9.52
C ASN A 51 9.13 -0.83 10.92
N GLU A 52 9.74 -1.43 11.94
CA GLU A 52 9.65 -0.91 13.32
C GLU A 52 10.30 0.46 13.52
N HIS A 53 11.15 0.91 12.57
CA HIS A 53 11.76 2.24 12.56
C HIS A 53 10.89 3.29 11.86
N SER A 54 9.82 2.89 11.16
CA SER A 54 8.88 3.83 10.57
C SER A 54 8.23 4.73 11.62
N GLU A 55 8.06 6.01 11.29
CA GLU A 55 7.39 6.98 12.15
C GLU A 55 5.95 6.58 12.50
N ASN A 56 5.32 5.75 11.67
CA ASN A 56 3.94 5.29 11.84
C ASN A 56 3.83 4.01 12.67
N TYR A 57 4.92 3.26 12.85
CA TYR A 57 4.89 1.91 13.42
C TYR A 57 4.23 1.84 14.78
N TRP A 58 4.72 2.64 15.74
CA TRP A 58 4.23 2.56 17.12
C TRP A 58 2.79 3.05 17.26
N HIS A 59 2.39 4.03 16.45
CA HIS A 59 0.99 4.44 16.39
C HIS A 59 0.12 3.28 15.91
N MET A 60 0.48 2.65 14.80
CA MET A 60 -0.30 1.55 14.21
C MET A 60 -0.33 0.33 15.11
N ARG A 61 0.81 -0.04 15.70
CA ARG A 61 0.90 -1.16 16.63
C ARG A 61 0.01 -0.96 17.86
N ASN A 62 0.06 0.21 18.49
CA ASN A 62 -0.70 0.50 19.71
C ASN A 62 -2.21 0.64 19.47
N ASN A 63 -2.62 0.83 18.23
CA ASN A 63 -4.04 0.95 17.84
C ASN A 63 -4.57 -0.28 17.10
N ASN A 64 -3.91 -1.43 17.18
CA ASN A 64 -4.32 -2.69 16.54
C ASN A 64 -4.54 -2.55 15.02
N MET A 65 -3.68 -1.79 14.35
CA MET A 65 -3.73 -1.57 12.91
C MET A 65 -2.80 -2.51 12.13
N LEU A 66 -2.02 -3.32 12.84
CA LEU A 66 -1.10 -4.29 12.25
C LEU A 66 -1.66 -5.71 12.40
N MET A 67 -1.28 -6.55 11.46
CA MET A 67 -1.52 -7.98 11.53
C MET A 67 -0.89 -8.55 12.80
N ARG A 68 -1.55 -9.54 13.40
CA ARG A 68 -1.08 -10.22 14.60
C ARG A 68 -0.91 -11.71 14.34
N THR A 69 -0.14 -12.36 15.20
CA THR A 69 -0.01 -13.81 15.22
C THR A 69 -0.72 -14.40 16.44
N ALA A 70 -1.24 -15.61 16.31
CA ALA A 70 -1.79 -16.36 17.44
C ALA A 70 -0.66 -16.83 18.38
N HIS A 71 0.51 -17.11 17.82
CA HIS A 71 1.69 -17.62 18.54
C HIS A 71 2.97 -16.99 17.97
N GLY A 72 3.91 -16.65 18.84
CA GLY A 72 5.20 -16.09 18.46
C GLY A 72 5.16 -14.57 18.20
N PRO A 73 6.22 -14.03 17.61
CA PRO A 73 6.32 -12.59 17.31
C PRO A 73 5.43 -12.19 16.14
N ASP A 74 4.88 -10.97 16.19
CA ASP A 74 4.05 -10.39 15.12
C ASP A 74 4.90 -9.88 13.93
N ARG A 75 5.86 -10.66 13.48
CA ARG A 75 6.75 -10.34 12.36
C ARG A 75 6.56 -11.37 11.28
N VAL A 76 6.12 -10.95 10.11
CA VAL A 76 5.60 -11.87 9.09
C VAL A 76 6.35 -11.82 7.77
N PHE A 77 7.20 -10.80 7.60
CA PHE A 77 7.93 -10.59 6.37
C PHE A 77 9.38 -10.18 6.66
N ASP A 78 10.33 -10.81 5.99
CA ASP A 78 11.76 -10.50 6.11
C ASP A 78 12.28 -9.94 4.79
N PHE A 79 12.26 -8.61 4.71
CA PHE A 79 12.78 -7.87 3.56
C PHE A 79 13.45 -6.59 4.05
N TYR A 80 14.77 -6.54 3.96
CA TYR A 80 15.57 -5.45 4.55
C TYR A 80 15.29 -5.22 6.03
N GLY A 81 15.25 -6.31 6.80
CA GLY A 81 14.89 -6.37 8.19
C GLY A 81 13.46 -6.88 8.42
N TRP A 82 13.10 -7.01 9.68
CA TRP A 82 11.80 -7.53 10.07
C TRP A 82 10.70 -6.51 9.83
N GLN A 83 9.68 -6.93 9.11
CA GLN A 83 8.51 -6.14 8.78
C GLN A 83 7.26 -6.72 9.46
N ASN A 84 6.32 -5.85 9.80
CA ASN A 84 4.94 -6.22 10.07
C ASN A 84 4.09 -5.90 8.83
N GLU A 85 2.95 -6.52 8.73
CA GLU A 85 1.95 -6.24 7.71
C GLU A 85 0.86 -5.34 8.28
N ILE A 86 0.40 -4.36 7.53
CA ILE A 86 -0.76 -3.56 7.93
C ILE A 86 -2.04 -4.39 7.79
N ASP A 87 -2.94 -4.25 8.73
CA ASP A 87 -4.23 -4.94 8.67
C ASP A 87 -5.28 -4.12 7.92
N VAL A 88 -5.30 -4.21 6.60
CA VAL A 88 -6.27 -3.48 5.76
C VAL A 88 -7.71 -3.99 5.92
N THR A 89 -7.93 -5.12 6.61
CA THR A 89 -9.28 -5.56 6.94
C THR A 89 -9.92 -4.69 8.03
N ASN A 90 -9.08 -4.01 8.83
CA ASN A 90 -9.51 -3.06 9.84
C ASN A 90 -9.84 -1.68 9.20
N PRO A 91 -11.07 -1.17 9.35
CA PRO A 91 -11.44 0.16 8.84
C PRO A 91 -10.51 1.29 9.33
N ALA A 92 -10.14 1.27 10.62
CA ALA A 92 -9.28 2.29 11.20
C ALA A 92 -7.88 2.31 10.56
N THR A 93 -7.35 1.14 10.18
CA THR A 93 -6.09 1.05 9.41
C THR A 93 -6.23 1.72 8.05
N ARG A 94 -7.32 1.42 7.34
CA ARG A 94 -7.55 2.02 6.01
C ARG A 94 -7.66 3.55 6.09
N ASP A 95 -8.39 4.06 7.07
CA ASP A 95 -8.54 5.51 7.26
C ASP A 95 -7.21 6.18 7.60
N PHE A 96 -6.43 5.58 8.50
CA PHE A 96 -5.12 6.10 8.89
C PHE A 96 -4.14 6.09 7.71
N VAL A 97 -3.98 4.94 7.05
CA VAL A 97 -3.05 4.81 5.93
C VAL A 97 -3.45 5.73 4.78
N TRP A 98 -4.75 5.79 4.44
CA TRP A 98 -5.22 6.75 3.45
C TRP A 98 -4.90 8.18 3.82
N SER A 99 -5.04 8.57 5.09
CA SER A 99 -4.69 9.93 5.52
C SER A 99 -3.23 10.27 5.24
N LYS A 100 -2.31 9.31 5.44
CA LYS A 100 -0.88 9.47 5.13
C LYS A 100 -0.59 9.50 3.63
N LEU A 101 -1.23 8.62 2.87
CA LEU A 101 -1.11 8.62 1.40
C LEU A 101 -1.63 9.93 0.80
N LYS A 102 -2.75 10.42 1.32
CA LYS A 102 -3.32 11.70 0.90
C LYS A 102 -2.36 12.85 1.18
N GLU A 103 -1.94 13.00 2.45
CA GLU A 103 -1.05 14.06 2.91
C GLU A 103 0.27 14.11 2.14
N ASN A 104 0.91 12.94 1.96
CA ASN A 104 2.28 12.88 1.48
C ASN A 104 2.39 12.68 -0.04
N TYR A 105 1.39 12.08 -0.69
CA TYR A 105 1.42 11.80 -2.12
C TYR A 105 0.36 12.59 -2.87
N ILE A 106 -0.93 12.40 -2.56
CA ILE A 106 -2.01 12.94 -3.38
C ILE A 106 -2.04 14.47 -3.33
N ASP A 107 -1.90 15.07 -2.15
CA ASP A 107 -1.86 16.53 -1.97
C ASP A 107 -0.60 17.16 -2.59
N ASN A 108 0.42 16.35 -2.89
CA ASN A 108 1.64 16.73 -3.60
C ASN A 108 1.59 16.41 -5.11
N GLY A 109 0.43 16.04 -5.64
CA GLY A 109 0.23 15.90 -7.08
C GLY A 109 0.44 14.49 -7.63
N VAL A 110 0.63 13.47 -6.80
CA VAL A 110 0.63 12.08 -7.26
C VAL A 110 -0.76 11.71 -7.79
N ASP A 111 -0.81 11.13 -8.99
CA ASP A 111 -2.07 10.87 -9.71
C ASP A 111 -2.71 9.54 -9.34
N ALA A 112 -1.92 8.51 -9.10
CA ALA A 112 -2.40 7.16 -8.81
C ALA A 112 -1.43 6.38 -7.91
N LEU A 113 -1.90 5.26 -7.39
CA LEU A 113 -1.15 4.38 -6.49
C LEU A 113 -0.97 3.01 -7.13
N TRP A 114 0.20 2.42 -6.90
CA TRP A 114 0.52 1.05 -7.23
C TRP A 114 0.59 0.23 -5.93
N PHE A 115 -0.38 -0.65 -5.72
CA PHE A 115 -0.42 -1.57 -4.59
C PHE A 115 0.34 -2.85 -4.95
N ASP A 116 1.60 -2.87 -4.56
CA ASP A 116 2.44 -4.05 -4.64
C ASP A 116 2.31 -4.89 -3.36
N GLU A 117 2.80 -6.11 -3.36
CA GLU A 117 2.72 -7.06 -2.22
C GLU A 117 1.28 -7.28 -1.71
N ALA A 118 0.31 -7.16 -2.60
CA ALA A 118 -1.12 -7.02 -2.28
C ALA A 118 -1.83 -8.34 -1.96
N GLU A 119 -1.15 -9.49 -1.97
CA GLU A 119 -1.70 -10.81 -1.65
C GLU A 119 -2.23 -10.94 -0.21
N PRO A 120 -1.56 -10.60 0.92
CA PRO A 120 -0.19 -10.11 1.14
C PRO A 120 0.89 -11.15 0.91
N GLU A 121 2.13 -10.71 0.65
CA GLU A 121 3.28 -11.59 0.46
C GLU A 121 3.81 -12.09 1.80
N ILE A 122 3.18 -13.11 2.31
CA ILE A 122 3.59 -13.84 3.51
C ILE A 122 3.82 -15.30 3.16
N HIS A 123 4.68 -15.96 3.91
CA HIS A 123 4.91 -17.39 3.72
C HIS A 123 3.61 -18.17 3.92
N PRO A 124 3.19 -19.04 2.97
CA PRO A 124 1.95 -19.81 3.07
C PRO A 124 1.82 -20.63 4.36
N GLU A 125 2.93 -21.11 4.91
CA GLU A 125 2.98 -21.87 6.15
C GLU A 125 2.61 -21.07 7.40
N HIS A 126 2.48 -19.74 7.29
CA HIS A 126 2.12 -18.88 8.41
C HIS A 126 0.65 -18.47 8.41
N PHE A 127 -0.11 -18.79 7.37
CA PHE A 127 -1.51 -18.35 7.26
C PHE A 127 -2.40 -18.83 8.41
N ASP A 128 -2.17 -20.01 8.93
CA ASP A 128 -2.93 -20.55 10.07
C ASP A 128 -2.61 -19.85 11.39
N ASN A 129 -1.47 -19.14 11.45
CA ASN A 129 -1.01 -18.40 12.62
C ASN A 129 -1.40 -16.91 12.58
N LEU A 130 -1.87 -16.39 11.44
CA LEU A 130 -2.14 -14.98 11.27
C LEU A 130 -3.57 -14.62 11.65
N ILE A 131 -3.71 -13.48 12.36
CA ILE A 131 -4.98 -12.95 12.82
C ILE A 131 -5.10 -11.50 12.36
N TRP A 132 -6.17 -11.23 11.62
CA TRP A 132 -6.61 -9.91 11.21
C TRP A 132 -7.86 -9.47 11.94
N TYR A 133 -8.24 -8.22 11.79
CA TYR A 133 -9.49 -7.68 12.32
C TYR A 133 -10.72 -8.46 11.82
N ALA A 134 -10.73 -8.83 10.55
CA ALA A 134 -11.82 -9.62 9.94
C ALA A 134 -11.86 -11.08 10.40
N GLY A 135 -10.78 -11.61 10.99
CA GLY A 135 -10.70 -13.00 11.44
C GLY A 135 -9.33 -13.63 11.18
N ARG A 136 -9.29 -14.96 11.23
CA ARG A 136 -8.05 -15.72 10.95
C ARG A 136 -7.74 -15.70 9.44
N ALA A 137 -6.47 -15.59 9.10
CA ALA A 137 -6.04 -15.51 7.71
C ALA A 137 -6.40 -16.76 6.88
N ASP A 138 -6.37 -17.95 7.46
CA ASP A 138 -6.82 -19.20 6.82
C ASP A 138 -8.29 -19.17 6.35
N THR A 139 -9.09 -18.29 6.93
CA THR A 139 -10.52 -18.14 6.62
C THR A 139 -10.81 -16.89 5.77
N VAL A 140 -10.12 -15.77 6.04
CA VAL A 140 -10.42 -14.48 5.44
C VAL A 140 -9.32 -13.91 4.57
N GLY A 141 -8.20 -14.62 4.40
CA GLY A 141 -6.99 -14.12 3.74
C GLY A 141 -7.22 -13.56 2.34
N LEU A 142 -8.06 -14.22 1.56
CA LEU A 142 -8.39 -13.78 0.20
C LEU A 142 -9.15 -12.44 0.14
N LEU A 143 -9.65 -11.93 1.28
CA LEU A 143 -10.24 -10.60 1.35
C LEU A 143 -9.22 -9.46 1.42
N TYR A 144 -7.94 -9.78 1.66
CA TYR A 144 -6.90 -8.77 1.82
C TYR A 144 -6.78 -7.86 0.59
N PRO A 145 -6.56 -8.37 -0.63
CA PRO A 145 -6.47 -7.53 -1.84
C PRO A 145 -7.76 -6.75 -2.12
N TYR A 146 -8.92 -7.28 -1.74
CA TYR A 146 -10.18 -6.56 -1.83
C TYR A 146 -10.19 -5.31 -0.96
N TYR A 147 -9.82 -5.43 0.32
CA TYR A 147 -9.79 -4.29 1.24
C TYR A 147 -8.66 -3.32 0.95
N TYR A 148 -7.54 -3.81 0.43
CA TYR A 148 -6.43 -2.97 0.00
C TYR A 148 -6.84 -2.06 -1.16
N SER A 149 -7.45 -2.61 -2.20
CA SER A 149 -8.00 -1.82 -3.31
C SER A 149 -9.14 -0.89 -2.87
N LYS A 150 -10.00 -1.38 -1.94
CA LYS A 150 -11.10 -0.57 -1.38
C LYS A 150 -10.59 0.68 -0.64
N MET A 151 -9.47 0.59 0.07
CA MET A 151 -8.87 1.73 0.78
C MET A 151 -8.62 2.91 -0.16
N ALA A 152 -7.96 2.69 -1.29
CA ALA A 152 -7.73 3.76 -2.27
C ALA A 152 -9.02 4.25 -2.90
N TYR A 153 -9.90 3.33 -3.28
CA TYR A 153 -11.17 3.72 -3.91
C TYR A 153 -11.99 4.63 -3.01
N ASP A 154 -12.24 4.23 -1.76
CA ASP A 154 -12.98 5.03 -0.81
C ASP A 154 -12.26 6.37 -0.53
N GLY A 155 -10.94 6.32 -0.42
CA GLY A 155 -10.11 7.49 -0.21
C GLY A 155 -10.22 8.51 -1.35
N PHE A 156 -10.04 8.09 -2.60
CA PHE A 156 -10.20 8.97 -3.75
C PHE A 156 -11.63 9.52 -3.87
N LYS A 157 -12.64 8.69 -3.61
CA LYS A 157 -14.05 9.14 -3.58
C LYS A 157 -14.27 10.20 -2.51
N SER A 158 -13.63 10.08 -1.34
CA SER A 158 -13.76 11.05 -0.25
C SER A 158 -13.27 12.45 -0.59
N ILE A 159 -12.38 12.58 -1.57
CA ILE A 159 -11.85 13.85 -2.08
C ILE A 159 -12.49 14.28 -3.42
N GLY A 160 -13.59 13.62 -3.82
CA GLY A 160 -14.36 13.97 -5.00
C GLY A 160 -13.78 13.48 -6.34
N ARG A 161 -12.84 12.52 -6.32
CA ARG A 161 -12.33 11.92 -7.55
C ARG A 161 -13.17 10.72 -7.96
N ASP A 162 -13.50 10.65 -9.25
CA ASP A 162 -14.24 9.57 -9.89
C ASP A 162 -13.40 8.79 -10.92
N ASP A 163 -12.32 9.40 -11.39
CA ASP A 163 -11.34 8.83 -12.34
C ASP A 163 -10.31 7.94 -11.63
N ILE A 164 -10.76 6.97 -10.84
CA ILE A 164 -9.92 6.17 -9.97
C ILE A 164 -9.32 5.01 -10.75
N ILE A 165 -7.99 4.99 -10.86
CA ILE A 165 -7.21 3.87 -11.38
C ILE A 165 -6.10 3.59 -10.38
N THR A 166 -5.99 2.32 -9.97
CA THR A 166 -4.86 1.81 -9.19
C THR A 166 -4.22 0.63 -9.92
N LEU A 167 -2.91 0.47 -9.79
CA LEU A 167 -2.22 -0.74 -10.23
C LEU A 167 -2.11 -1.68 -9.03
N THR A 168 -2.37 -2.96 -9.20
CA THR A 168 -2.24 -3.95 -8.12
C THR A 168 -1.77 -5.30 -8.63
N ARG A 169 -0.96 -5.99 -7.84
CA ARG A 169 -0.45 -7.33 -8.17
C ARG A 169 -1.49 -8.42 -7.96
N CYS A 170 -2.42 -8.21 -7.06
CA CYS A 170 -3.43 -9.21 -6.70
C CYS A 170 -4.83 -8.61 -6.62
N ALA A 171 -5.83 -9.42 -6.90
CA ALA A 171 -7.23 -9.07 -6.79
C ALA A 171 -8.07 -10.27 -6.35
N TYR A 172 -9.22 -10.01 -5.75
CA TYR A 172 -10.19 -11.03 -5.38
C TYR A 172 -11.58 -10.64 -5.85
N LEU A 173 -12.54 -11.56 -5.71
CA LEU A 173 -13.93 -11.34 -6.12
C LEU A 173 -14.48 -9.99 -5.61
N GLY A 174 -14.93 -9.15 -6.52
CA GLY A 174 -15.46 -7.84 -6.22
C GLY A 174 -14.45 -6.70 -6.33
N SER A 175 -13.13 -6.95 -6.45
CA SER A 175 -12.11 -5.89 -6.59
C SER A 175 -12.27 -5.10 -7.89
N GLN A 176 -12.83 -5.69 -8.94
CA GLN A 176 -13.01 -5.01 -10.24
C GLN A 176 -13.82 -3.71 -10.16
N LYS A 177 -14.65 -3.54 -9.14
CA LYS A 177 -15.43 -2.30 -8.93
C LYS A 177 -14.61 -1.12 -8.43
N PHE A 178 -13.37 -1.35 -8.02
CA PHE A 178 -12.50 -0.33 -7.44
C PHE A 178 -11.54 0.32 -8.45
N GLY A 179 -11.69 0.02 -9.74
CA GLY A 179 -10.81 0.58 -10.77
C GLY A 179 -9.39 0.01 -10.75
N SER A 180 -9.21 -1.19 -10.20
CA SER A 180 -7.89 -1.83 -10.10
C SER A 180 -7.47 -2.45 -11.42
N LEU A 181 -6.32 -2.03 -11.95
CA LEU A 181 -5.61 -2.67 -13.05
C LEU A 181 -4.69 -3.74 -12.45
N VAL A 182 -4.88 -4.98 -12.83
CA VAL A 182 -4.12 -6.12 -12.29
C VAL A 182 -3.08 -6.57 -13.29
N TRP A 183 -1.83 -6.79 -12.82
CA TRP A 183 -0.79 -7.47 -13.61
C TRP A 183 -0.42 -8.82 -12.98
N SER A 184 0.29 -9.65 -13.73
CA SER A 184 0.62 -11.03 -13.33
C SER A 184 1.75 -11.14 -12.29
N GLY A 185 2.28 -10.04 -11.79
CA GLY A 185 3.48 -10.03 -10.96
C GLY A 185 4.76 -10.15 -11.80
N ASP A 186 5.88 -10.30 -11.13
CA ASP A 186 7.18 -10.51 -11.78
C ASP A 186 7.22 -11.89 -12.41
N ILE A 187 7.54 -11.93 -13.69
CA ILE A 187 7.60 -13.17 -14.47
C ILE A 187 9.05 -13.42 -14.86
N GLU A 188 9.60 -14.53 -14.40
CA GLU A 188 10.88 -15.01 -14.91
C GLU A 188 10.73 -15.46 -16.36
N SER A 189 11.49 -14.81 -17.25
CA SER A 189 11.60 -15.25 -18.62
C SER A 189 12.71 -16.31 -18.73
N THR A 190 12.33 -17.54 -18.99
CA THR A 190 13.25 -18.65 -19.30
C THR A 190 13.48 -18.81 -20.78
#